data_8d09ddcdd95442e20e61c0ef0d269ecf
#
_entry.id   8d09ddcdd95442e20e61c0ef0d269ecf
#
_cell.length_a   1.000
_cell.length_b   1.000
_cell.length_c   1.000
_cell.angle_alpha   90.00
_cell.angle_beta   90.00
_cell.angle_gamma   90.00
#
_symmetry.space_group_name_H-M   'P 1'
#
loop_
_entity.id
_entity.type
_entity.pdbx_description
1 polymer ?
#
loop_
_entity_poly.entity_id
_entity_poly.type
_entity_poly.pdbx_seq_one_letter_code
_entity_poly.pdbx_strand_id
1 'polypeptide(L)' 'MPMLNPPHPGEALRLDVLPEIGLSITALAEHLGYSRSNLSAVLNGRATISADLAYRLELAGLGRARQYLAEQVAYDL' A
#
# COMPACT_ATOMS: atom_id res chain seq x y z
N MET A 1 1.67 -15.34 -20.16
CA MET A 1 2.83 -15.74 -19.38
C MET A 1 2.65 -15.38 -17.92
N PRO A 2 2.86 -16.33 -17.03
CA PRO A 2 2.70 -16.01 -15.61
C PRO A 2 3.74 -14.99 -15.16
N MET A 3 3.34 -14.11 -14.26
CA MET A 3 4.24 -13.14 -13.67
C MET A 3 5.12 -13.85 -12.64
N LEU A 4 6.43 -13.85 -12.86
CA LEU A 4 7.37 -14.51 -11.97
C LEU A 4 7.65 -13.68 -10.71
N ASN A 5 7.52 -12.35 -10.84
CA ASN A 5 7.79 -11.41 -9.76
C ASN A 5 6.61 -10.46 -9.61
N PRO A 6 5.56 -10.88 -8.88
CA PRO A 6 4.43 -9.98 -8.65
C PRO A 6 4.89 -8.70 -7.95
N PRO A 7 4.33 -7.54 -8.30
CA PRO A 7 4.71 -6.31 -7.65
C PRO A 7 4.27 -6.28 -6.18
N HIS A 8 5.05 -5.60 -5.35
CA HIS A 8 4.66 -5.33 -3.97
C HIS A 8 3.44 -4.40 -3.99
N PRO A 9 2.43 -4.63 -3.13
CA PRO A 9 1.24 -3.76 -3.14
C PRO A 9 1.56 -2.29 -2.84
N GLY A 10 2.64 -2.01 -2.11
CA GLY A 10 3.08 -0.64 -1.87
C GLY A 10 3.53 0.07 -3.13
N GLU A 11 4.02 -0.66 -4.12
CA GLU A 11 4.44 -0.08 -5.39
C GLU A 11 3.24 0.54 -6.13
N ALA A 12 2.11 -0.16 -6.17
CA ALA A 12 0.91 0.36 -6.81
C ALA A 12 0.43 1.63 -6.10
N LEU A 13 0.49 1.65 -4.77
CA LEU A 13 0.15 2.86 -4.02
C LEU A 13 1.07 4.02 -4.38
N ARG A 14 2.36 3.77 -4.46
CA ARG A 14 3.34 4.80 -4.74
C ARG A 14 3.25 5.33 -6.18
N LEU A 15 3.08 4.44 -7.14
CA LEU A 15 3.14 4.81 -8.54
C LEU A 15 1.80 5.22 -9.14
N ASP A 16 0.72 4.65 -8.64
CA ASP A 16 -0.60 4.87 -9.23
C ASP A 16 -1.53 5.70 -8.34
N VAL A 17 -1.63 5.35 -7.06
CA VAL A 17 -2.62 5.97 -6.18
C VAL A 17 -2.20 7.36 -5.73
N LEU A 18 -0.98 7.51 -5.21
CA LEU A 18 -0.52 8.80 -4.70
C LEU A 18 -0.50 9.90 -5.77
N PRO A 19 0.02 9.64 -6.99
CA PRO A 19 -0.01 10.68 -8.01
C PRO A 19 -1.43 11.08 -8.38
N GLU A 20 -2.36 10.14 -8.41
CA GLU A 20 -3.74 10.42 -8.80
C GLU A 20 -4.47 11.25 -7.76
N ILE A 21 -4.28 10.97 -6.47
CA ILE A 21 -4.94 11.73 -5.41
C ILE A 21 -4.18 13.01 -5.04
N GLY A 22 -2.94 13.15 -5.50
CA GLY A 22 -2.15 14.37 -5.27
C GLY A 22 -1.65 14.54 -3.85
N LEU A 23 -1.54 13.48 -3.06
CA LEU A 23 -1.06 13.55 -1.69
C LEU A 23 0.39 13.10 -1.60
N SER A 24 1.14 13.73 -0.69
CA SER A 24 2.46 13.25 -0.30
C SER A 24 2.32 12.07 0.67
N ILE A 25 3.42 11.36 0.89
CA ILE A 25 3.44 10.26 1.87
C ILE A 25 3.06 10.79 3.26
N THR A 26 3.60 11.96 3.63
CA THR A 26 3.28 12.58 4.93
C THR A 26 1.79 12.87 5.06
N ALA A 27 1.21 13.49 4.03
CA ALA A 27 -0.21 13.84 4.05
C ALA A 27 -1.09 12.57 4.10
N LEU A 28 -0.73 11.55 3.35
CA LEU A 28 -1.46 10.29 3.38
C LEU A 28 -1.37 9.64 4.76
N ALA A 29 -0.18 9.61 5.35
CA ALA A 29 -0.02 9.03 6.68
C ALA A 29 -0.89 9.75 7.72
N GLU A 30 -0.94 11.08 7.65
CA GLU A 30 -1.80 11.86 8.54
C GLU A 30 -3.28 11.53 8.31
N HIS A 31 -3.68 11.44 7.05
CA HIS A 31 -5.06 11.13 6.70
C HIS A 31 -5.48 9.74 7.21
N LEU A 32 -4.57 8.78 7.14
CA LEU A 32 -4.85 7.42 7.60
C LEU A 32 -4.66 7.24 9.11
N GLY A 33 -4.06 8.23 9.79
CA GLY A 33 -3.69 8.06 11.19
C GLY A 33 -2.62 7.00 11.37
N TYR A 34 -1.68 6.91 10.42
CA TYR A 34 -0.67 5.86 10.39
C TYR A 34 0.73 6.46 10.46
N SER A 35 1.70 5.70 10.95
CA SER A 35 3.08 6.17 11.04
C SER A 35 3.65 6.46 9.66
N ARG A 36 4.20 7.67 9.47
CA ARG A 36 4.84 8.04 8.20
C ARG A 36 6.01 7.11 7.87
N SER A 37 6.82 6.78 8.85
CA SER A 37 7.98 5.90 8.64
C SER A 37 7.54 4.51 8.19
N ASN A 38 6.51 3.96 8.83
CA ASN A 38 6.00 2.66 8.47
C ASN A 38 5.33 2.68 7.09
N LEU A 39 4.58 3.74 6.81
CA LEU A 39 3.96 3.88 5.48
C LEU A 39 5.02 3.99 4.40
N SER A 40 6.05 4.81 4.63
CA SER A 40 7.16 4.95 3.68
C SER A 40 7.84 3.61 3.41
N ALA A 41 8.06 2.82 4.46
CA ALA A 41 8.68 1.50 4.29
C ALA A 41 7.83 0.57 3.42
N VAL A 42 6.51 0.58 3.62
CA VAL A 42 5.60 -0.21 2.80
C VAL A 42 5.62 0.26 1.34
N LEU A 43 5.56 1.57 1.13
CA LEU A 43 5.54 2.14 -0.22
C LEU A 43 6.83 1.86 -0.99
N ASN A 44 7.94 1.70 -0.28
CA ASN A 44 9.23 1.39 -0.90
C ASN A 44 9.54 -0.12 -0.91
N GLY A 45 8.57 -0.94 -0.56
CA GLY A 45 8.72 -2.39 -0.61
C GLY A 45 9.59 -2.99 0.47
N ARG A 46 9.91 -2.22 1.52
CA ARG A 46 10.77 -2.69 2.62
C ARG A 46 10.01 -3.34 3.76
N ALA A 47 8.71 -3.15 3.80
CA ALA A 47 7.84 -3.72 4.82
C ALA A 47 6.59 -4.27 4.17
N THR A 48 6.01 -5.28 4.80
CA THR A 48 4.75 -5.86 4.32
C THR A 48 3.60 -4.93 4.65
N ILE A 49 2.57 -4.95 3.79
CA ILE A 49 1.33 -4.27 4.11
C ILE A 49 0.60 -5.10 5.16
N SER A 50 0.28 -4.47 6.29
CA SER A 50 -0.42 -5.14 7.38
C SER A 50 -1.92 -5.08 7.17
N ALA A 51 -2.65 -5.94 7.89
CA ALA A 51 -4.11 -5.90 7.86
C ALA A 51 -4.61 -4.53 8.35
N ASP A 52 -3.96 -3.95 9.36
CA ASP A 52 -4.33 -2.64 9.87
C ASP A 52 -4.20 -1.57 8.79
N LEU A 53 -3.07 -1.52 8.08
CA LEU A 53 -2.87 -0.54 7.02
C LEU A 53 -3.84 -0.78 5.87
N ALA A 54 -4.02 -2.03 5.46
CA ALA A 54 -4.95 -2.37 4.38
C ALA A 54 -6.37 -1.92 4.71
N TYR A 55 -6.80 -2.11 5.94
CA TYR A 55 -8.11 -1.69 6.40
C TYR A 55 -8.25 -0.16 6.40
N ARG A 56 -7.21 0.55 6.85
CA ARG A 56 -7.23 2.02 6.85
C ARG A 56 -7.30 2.57 5.43
N LEU A 57 -6.62 1.93 4.48
CA LEU A 57 -6.70 2.31 3.07
C LEU A 57 -8.12 2.10 2.53
N GLU A 58 -8.74 0.99 2.89
CA GLU A 58 -10.11 0.72 2.46
C GLU A 58 -11.09 1.75 3.01
N LEU A 59 -10.95 2.11 4.29
CA LEU A 59 -11.80 3.13 4.90
C LEU A 59 -11.62 4.49 4.25
N ALA A 60 -10.44 4.76 3.73
CA ALA A 60 -10.14 6.01 3.02
C ALA A 60 -10.59 5.98 1.56
N GLY A 61 -11.15 4.86 1.09
CA GLY A 61 -11.60 4.73 -0.28
C GLY A 61 -10.48 4.49 -1.29
N LEU A 62 -9.32 4.03 -0.84
CA LEU A 62 -8.14 3.87 -1.68
C LEU A 62 -7.87 2.41 -2.08
N GLY A 63 -8.90 1.59 -2.09
CA GLY A 63 -8.79 0.20 -2.49
C GLY A 63 -9.38 -0.71 -1.43
N ARG A 64 -9.38 -2.00 -1.71
CA ARG A 64 -9.96 -2.99 -0.81
C ARG A 64 -8.86 -3.69 -0.02
N ALA A 65 -9.07 -3.81 1.30
CA ALA A 65 -8.11 -4.47 2.18
C ALA A 65 -7.78 -5.87 1.70
N ARG A 66 -8.80 -6.62 1.31
CA ARG A 66 -8.64 -7.98 0.83
C ARG A 66 -7.70 -8.06 -0.38
N GLN A 67 -7.81 -7.11 -1.30
CA GLN A 67 -6.98 -7.08 -2.48
C GLN A 67 -5.52 -6.78 -2.13
N TYR A 68 -5.29 -5.80 -1.26
CA TYR A 68 -3.93 -5.47 -0.82
C TYR A 68 -3.27 -6.68 -0.15
N LEU A 69 -4.01 -7.37 0.72
CA LEU A 69 -3.48 -8.53 1.42
C LEU A 69 -3.21 -9.70 0.48
N ALA A 70 -4.07 -9.89 -0.52
CA ALA A 70 -3.84 -10.92 -1.53
C ALA A 70 -2.60 -10.62 -2.37
N GLU A 71 -2.39 -9.36 -2.73
CA GLU A 71 -1.20 -8.94 -3.48
C GLU A 71 0.07 -9.14 -2.65
N GLN A 72 0.00 -8.88 -1.35
CA GLN A 72 1.14 -9.10 -0.47
C GLN A 72 1.47 -10.59 -0.38
N VAL A 73 0.47 -11.45 -0.25
CA VAL A 73 0.68 -12.90 -0.25
C VAL A 73 1.34 -13.36 -1.55
N ALA A 74 0.85 -12.86 -2.69
CA ALA A 74 1.42 -13.20 -3.99
C ALA A 74 2.87 -12.74 -4.09
N TYR A 75 3.18 -11.57 -3.56
CA TYR A 75 4.54 -11.04 -3.57
C TYR A 75 5.48 -11.89 -2.70
N ASP A 76 4.98 -12.34 -1.54
CA ASP A 76 5.78 -13.09 -0.57
C ASP A 76 6.07 -14.53 -1.02
N LEU A 77 5.31 -15.04 -1.97
CA LEU A 77 5.56 -16.36 -2.52
C LEU A 77 6.72 -16.34 -3.51
#